data_3b21948a143b40cc68586b94c4cf3da9
#
_entry.id   3b21948a143b40cc68586b94c4cf3da9
#
_cell.length_a   1.000
_cell.length_b   1.000
_cell.length_c   1.000
_cell.angle_alpha   90.00
_cell.angle_beta   90.00
_cell.angle_gamma   90.00
#
_symmetry.space_group_name_H-M   'P 1'
#
loop_
_entity.id
_entity.type
_entity.pdbx_description
1 polymer ?
#
loop_
_entity_poly.entity_id
_entity_poly.type
_entity_poly.pdbx_seq_one_letter_code
_entity_poly.pdbx_strand_id
1 'polypeptide(L)'
;MYIADMHCDSLLTVNSEKGLISEYNTSKSHPFLQFFAAFTPRRSRTPEMRRRDVMRYLDIYAYECERLSLFKIEDVRGLCYATDNALPSAMFTLEGGGGLLCDSEELFTLYRAGLRIMGLAWDTNELACGAWDEIDTGLTDEGIRMARRCAELGITIDVSHLSDKSFYDLCEHYPLPVIATHSNYRDICNSRRNLTLDMARTVVGRGGIIGLNLYPEFLKESGARIEDVIPHIEYHLEHFDDTSLAFGFDIDGTAGEYPIGIDTSLSIHDQVTELLLSRYPESTVRRIAGENVIDFLKGVL
;
A
#
# COMPACT_ATOMS: atom_id res chain seq x y z
N MET A 1 10.31 -17.82 6.50
CA MET A 1 9.13 -16.94 6.38
C MET A 1 9.27 -16.16 5.10
N TYR A 2 8.19 -15.81 4.40
CA TYR A 2 8.20 -14.88 3.26
C TYR A 2 7.59 -13.57 3.75
N ILE A 3 8.31 -12.45 3.58
CA ILE A 3 7.84 -11.12 4.01
C ILE A 3 7.13 -10.46 2.83
N ALA A 4 5.98 -9.85 3.05
CA ALA A 4 5.32 -9.02 2.02
C ALA A 4 4.85 -7.71 2.64
N ASP A 5 5.27 -6.59 2.05
CA ASP A 5 4.91 -5.25 2.47
C ASP A 5 4.20 -4.53 1.33
N MET A 6 3.01 -4.04 1.63
CA MET A 6 2.08 -3.52 0.63
C MET A 6 2.31 -2.06 0.26
N HIS A 7 3.29 -1.37 0.88
CA HIS A 7 3.55 0.01 0.51
C HIS A 7 4.95 0.50 0.85
N CYS A 8 5.62 1.09 -0.14
CA CYS A 8 6.77 1.95 0.08
C CYS A 8 6.87 3.02 -1.03
N ASP A 9 7.42 4.18 -0.67
CA ASP A 9 7.67 5.32 -1.56
C ASP A 9 9.11 5.42 -2.04
N SER A 10 9.86 4.32 -2.01
CA SER A 10 11.28 4.30 -2.37
C SER A 10 11.55 4.82 -3.78
N LEU A 11 10.58 4.79 -4.69
CA LEU A 11 10.71 5.38 -6.04
C LEU A 11 10.87 6.91 -6.01
N LEU A 12 10.45 7.60 -4.94
CA LEU A 12 10.63 9.05 -4.77
C LEU A 12 12.08 9.43 -4.47
N THR A 13 12.83 8.54 -3.85
CA THR A 13 14.18 8.81 -3.35
C THR A 13 15.27 8.74 -4.42
N VAL A 14 14.90 8.43 -5.67
CA VAL A 14 15.79 8.23 -6.83
C VAL A 14 16.75 9.38 -7.13
N ASN A 15 16.40 10.59 -6.77
CA ASN A 15 17.26 11.74 -6.98
C ASN A 15 18.21 12.02 -5.81
N SER A 16 18.17 11.20 -4.74
CA SER A 16 19.12 11.27 -3.65
C SER A 16 20.37 10.45 -4.00
N GLU A 17 21.55 10.94 -3.62
CA GLU A 17 22.84 10.25 -3.82
C GLU A 17 22.93 8.86 -3.15
N LYS A 18 21.87 8.45 -2.42
CA LYS A 18 21.84 7.22 -1.63
C LYS A 18 21.26 6.00 -2.34
N GLY A 19 20.85 6.11 -3.60
CA GLY A 19 20.19 5.01 -4.32
C GLY A 19 18.74 4.79 -3.83
N LEU A 20 17.93 4.09 -4.64
CA LEU A 20 16.50 4.04 -4.52
C LEU A 20 15.97 3.14 -3.46
N ILE A 21 16.51 1.98 -3.37
CA ILE A 21 16.10 0.99 -2.40
C ILE A 21 17.29 0.86 -1.48
N SER A 22 17.20 1.52 -0.36
CA SER A 22 18.22 1.38 0.65
C SER A 22 18.18 -0.06 1.21
N GLU A 23 19.33 -0.55 1.60
CA GLU A 23 19.47 -1.94 2.05
C GLU A 23 18.58 -2.28 3.28
N TYR A 24 18.03 -1.30 3.97
CA TYR A 24 17.14 -1.50 5.10
C TYR A 24 15.67 -1.70 4.72
N ASN A 25 15.27 -1.36 3.48
CA ASN A 25 13.90 -1.54 2.99
C ASN A 25 13.58 -2.99 2.66
N THR A 26 14.59 -3.85 2.64
CA THR A 26 14.41 -5.24 2.28
C THR A 26 14.88 -6.13 3.42
N SER A 27 14.11 -7.17 3.74
CA SER A 27 14.55 -8.17 4.69
C SER A 27 15.83 -8.83 4.19
N LYS A 28 16.83 -8.92 5.07
CA LYS A 28 18.07 -9.69 4.81
C LYS A 28 17.96 -11.14 5.28
N SER A 29 16.99 -11.41 6.13
CA SER A 29 16.78 -12.71 6.77
C SER A 29 15.78 -13.58 6.02
N HIS A 30 14.94 -12.96 5.18
CA HIS A 30 13.80 -13.62 4.53
C HIS A 30 13.64 -13.19 3.08
N PRO A 31 13.16 -14.08 2.18
CA PRO A 31 12.66 -13.67 0.87
C PRO A 31 11.45 -12.72 1.05
N PHE A 32 11.29 -11.78 0.12
CA PHE A 32 10.28 -10.73 0.28
C PHE A 32 9.58 -10.36 -1.02
N LEU A 33 8.39 -9.76 -0.86
CA LEU A 33 7.66 -9.01 -1.88
C LEU A 33 7.43 -7.59 -1.37
N GLN A 34 7.89 -6.58 -2.09
CA GLN A 34 7.64 -5.17 -1.80
C GLN A 34 6.78 -4.54 -2.88
N PHE A 35 5.71 -3.82 -2.47
CA PHE A 35 4.98 -2.93 -3.37
C PHE A 35 5.67 -1.58 -3.42
N PHE A 36 6.00 -1.14 -4.63
CA PHE A 36 6.64 0.14 -4.89
C PHE A 36 5.62 1.10 -5.48
N ALA A 37 5.26 2.12 -4.71
CA ALA A 37 4.27 3.10 -5.10
C ALA A 37 4.85 4.20 -5.99
N ALA A 38 4.17 4.47 -7.10
CA ALA A 38 4.34 5.72 -7.82
C ALA A 38 3.43 6.77 -7.19
N PHE A 39 4.02 7.70 -6.48
CA PHE A 39 3.32 8.76 -5.76
C PHE A 39 3.12 10.00 -6.62
N THR A 40 1.89 10.51 -6.71
CA THR A 40 1.56 11.65 -7.58
C THR A 40 0.70 12.71 -6.88
N PRO A 41 1.26 13.54 -5.99
CA PRO A 41 0.51 14.57 -5.30
C PRO A 41 -0.02 15.63 -6.27
N ARG A 42 -1.22 16.16 -6.02
CA ARG A 42 -1.79 17.26 -6.80
C ARG A 42 -1.04 18.57 -6.60
N ARG A 43 -0.51 18.80 -5.41
CA ARG A 43 0.16 20.05 -5.05
C ARG A 43 1.24 20.42 -6.06
N SER A 44 1.12 21.60 -6.65
CA SER A 44 2.06 22.18 -7.63
C SER A 44 2.19 21.41 -8.96
N ARG A 45 1.27 20.49 -9.30
CA ARG A 45 1.34 19.66 -10.49
C ARG A 45 0.04 19.73 -11.32
N THR A 46 0.18 19.93 -12.64
CA THR A 46 -0.96 19.76 -13.57
C THR A 46 -1.24 18.26 -13.80
N PRO A 47 -2.43 17.89 -14.30
CA PRO A 47 -2.73 16.51 -14.68
C PRO A 47 -1.68 15.91 -15.65
N GLU A 48 -1.21 16.70 -16.64
CA GLU A 48 -0.19 16.27 -17.59
C GLU A 48 1.18 16.03 -16.93
N MET A 49 1.52 16.84 -15.94
CA MET A 49 2.76 16.64 -15.17
C MET A 49 2.68 15.35 -14.36
N ARG A 50 1.55 15.09 -13.71
CA ARG A 50 1.37 13.84 -12.93
C ARG A 50 1.44 12.60 -13.83
N ARG A 51 0.79 12.60 -15.01
CA ARG A 51 0.92 11.51 -16.00
C ARG A 51 2.37 11.23 -16.37
N ARG A 52 3.14 12.28 -16.66
CA ARG A 52 4.58 12.11 -16.97
C ARG A 52 5.37 11.58 -15.78
N ASP A 53 5.03 12.00 -14.56
CA ASP A 53 5.70 11.49 -13.36
C ASP A 53 5.42 10.00 -13.18
N VAL A 54 4.17 9.55 -13.34
CA VAL A 54 3.82 8.12 -13.26
C VAL A 54 4.63 7.29 -14.26
N MET A 55 4.70 7.73 -15.53
CA MET A 55 5.46 7.02 -16.55
C MET A 55 6.96 6.99 -16.22
N ARG A 56 7.49 8.09 -15.69
CA ARG A 56 8.87 8.13 -15.22
C ARG A 56 9.10 7.16 -14.04
N TYR A 57 8.18 7.06 -13.09
CA TYR A 57 8.30 6.10 -11.99
C TYR A 57 8.26 4.66 -12.47
N LEU A 58 7.48 4.37 -13.52
CA LEU A 58 7.49 3.05 -14.15
C LEU A 58 8.87 2.71 -14.73
N ASP A 59 9.51 3.65 -15.42
CA ASP A 59 10.87 3.46 -15.97
C ASP A 59 11.89 3.24 -14.84
N ILE A 60 11.79 4.02 -13.76
CA ILE A 60 12.64 3.89 -12.59
C ILE A 60 12.44 2.52 -11.92
N TYR A 61 11.20 2.12 -11.70
CA TYR A 61 10.87 0.80 -11.14
C TYR A 61 11.48 -0.33 -11.98
N ALA A 62 11.33 -0.26 -13.30
CA ALA A 62 11.90 -1.26 -14.20
C ALA A 62 13.42 -1.34 -14.08
N TYR A 63 14.10 -0.19 -14.07
CA TYR A 63 15.55 -0.09 -13.90
C TYR A 63 16.02 -0.66 -12.55
N GLU A 64 15.34 -0.31 -11.45
CA GLU A 64 15.74 -0.76 -10.12
C GLU A 64 15.48 -2.25 -9.91
N CYS A 65 14.38 -2.79 -10.46
CA CYS A 65 14.17 -4.23 -10.45
C CYS A 65 15.29 -4.99 -11.15
N GLU A 66 15.77 -4.49 -12.29
CA GLU A 66 16.92 -5.09 -12.98
C GLU A 66 18.21 -4.96 -12.17
N ARG A 67 18.52 -3.75 -11.66
CA ARG A 67 19.72 -3.48 -10.86
C ARG A 67 19.82 -4.34 -9.60
N LEU A 68 18.69 -4.57 -8.93
CA LEU A 68 18.60 -5.32 -7.67
C LEU A 68 18.24 -6.80 -7.87
N SER A 69 18.06 -7.23 -9.12
CA SER A 69 17.61 -8.59 -9.46
C SER A 69 16.27 -8.96 -8.78
N LEU A 70 15.33 -8.01 -8.70
CA LEU A 70 14.00 -8.26 -8.16
C LEU A 70 13.10 -8.89 -9.23
N PHE A 71 12.39 -9.94 -8.85
CA PHE A 71 11.41 -10.57 -9.72
C PHE A 71 10.13 -9.73 -9.75
N LYS A 72 9.72 -9.25 -10.92
CA LYS A 72 8.49 -8.42 -11.06
C LYS A 72 7.25 -9.29 -11.03
N ILE A 73 6.32 -8.99 -10.12
CA ILE A 73 5.01 -9.64 -10.04
C ILE A 73 4.02 -8.86 -10.91
N GLU A 74 3.55 -9.49 -11.97
CA GLU A 74 2.59 -8.91 -12.93
C GLU A 74 1.31 -9.73 -13.04
N ASP A 75 1.34 -10.99 -12.63
CA ASP A 75 0.22 -11.92 -12.64
C ASP A 75 0.38 -13.03 -11.57
N VAL A 76 -0.67 -13.84 -11.41
CA VAL A 76 -0.69 -14.94 -10.44
C VAL A 76 0.37 -16.02 -10.71
N ARG A 77 0.78 -16.25 -11.96
CA ARG A 77 1.80 -17.25 -12.30
C ARG A 77 3.18 -16.78 -11.85
N GLY A 78 3.48 -15.49 -12.08
CA GLY A 78 4.69 -14.85 -11.58
C GLY A 78 4.76 -14.86 -10.06
N LEU A 79 3.62 -14.58 -9.38
CA LEU A 79 3.53 -14.64 -7.93
C LEU A 79 3.84 -16.05 -7.40
N CYS A 80 3.18 -17.08 -7.92
CA CYS A 80 3.42 -18.46 -7.51
C CYS A 80 4.88 -18.87 -7.77
N TYR A 81 5.42 -18.56 -8.96
CA TYR A 81 6.81 -18.87 -9.27
C TYR A 81 7.80 -18.20 -8.29
N ALA A 82 7.59 -16.93 -7.98
CA ALA A 82 8.47 -16.19 -7.08
C ALA A 82 8.41 -16.73 -5.63
N THR A 83 7.21 -17.02 -5.14
CA THR A 83 7.03 -17.57 -3.78
C THR A 83 7.58 -19.00 -3.65
N ASP A 84 7.33 -19.88 -4.63
CA ASP A 84 7.84 -21.27 -4.65
C ASP A 84 9.36 -21.34 -4.71
N ASN A 85 10.01 -20.35 -5.34
CA ASN A 85 11.46 -20.27 -5.46
C ASN A 85 12.11 -19.29 -4.47
N ALA A 86 11.34 -18.73 -3.54
CA ALA A 86 11.81 -17.77 -2.54
C ALA A 86 12.59 -16.58 -3.15
N LEU A 87 12.08 -16.03 -4.25
CA LEU A 87 12.74 -14.92 -4.95
C LEU A 87 12.40 -13.58 -4.30
N PRO A 88 13.37 -12.68 -4.11
CA PRO A 88 13.10 -11.28 -3.83
C PRO A 88 12.27 -10.67 -4.95
N SER A 89 11.14 -10.07 -4.61
CA SER A 89 10.13 -9.69 -5.60
C SER A 89 9.63 -8.26 -5.39
N ALA A 90 9.14 -7.68 -6.48
CA ALA A 90 8.60 -6.33 -6.52
C ALA A 90 7.27 -6.30 -7.27
N MET A 91 6.38 -5.41 -6.84
CA MET A 91 5.12 -5.09 -7.52
C MET A 91 5.00 -3.59 -7.69
N PHE A 92 4.65 -3.13 -8.89
CA PHE A 92 4.40 -1.73 -9.17
C PHE A 92 2.97 -1.36 -8.75
N THR A 93 2.83 -0.32 -7.95
CA THR A 93 1.54 0.23 -7.54
C THR A 93 1.47 1.73 -7.82
N LEU A 94 0.28 2.29 -7.84
CA LEU A 94 0.08 3.72 -8.05
C LEU A 94 -0.66 4.33 -6.86
N GLU A 95 -0.06 5.32 -6.24
CA GLU A 95 -0.65 6.11 -5.17
C GLU A 95 -1.10 7.47 -5.71
N GLY A 96 -2.40 7.62 -5.90
CA GLY A 96 -3.01 8.80 -6.49
C GLY A 96 -3.12 8.76 -8.01
N GLY A 97 -4.22 8.20 -8.53
CA GLY A 97 -4.51 8.10 -9.95
C GLY A 97 -4.90 9.43 -10.64
N GLY A 98 -4.89 10.54 -9.89
CA GLY A 98 -5.24 11.85 -10.43
C GLY A 98 -4.36 12.27 -11.60
N GLY A 99 -5.01 12.75 -12.67
CA GLY A 99 -4.35 13.07 -13.92
C GLY A 99 -4.37 11.96 -14.98
N LEU A 100 -4.56 10.69 -14.58
CA LEU A 100 -4.89 9.64 -15.55
C LEU A 100 -6.33 9.80 -16.05
N LEU A 101 -6.52 9.46 -17.31
CA LEU A 101 -7.85 9.35 -17.89
C LEU A 101 -8.22 7.87 -18.03
N CYS A 102 -9.47 7.51 -17.75
CA CYS A 102 -9.90 6.09 -17.70
C CYS A 102 -9.72 5.32 -19.02
N ASP A 103 -9.70 6.01 -20.15
CA ASP A 103 -9.49 5.43 -21.49
C ASP A 103 -8.16 5.84 -22.12
N SER A 104 -7.18 6.26 -21.30
CA SER A 104 -5.88 6.72 -21.82
C SER A 104 -4.96 5.56 -22.18
N GLU A 105 -4.08 5.79 -23.16
CA GLU A 105 -3.00 4.86 -23.48
C GLU A 105 -2.03 4.67 -22.30
N GLU A 106 -1.89 5.69 -21.45
CA GLU A 106 -1.08 5.62 -20.25
C GLU A 106 -1.62 4.57 -19.27
N LEU A 107 -2.94 4.56 -19.01
CA LEU A 107 -3.54 3.54 -18.12
C LEU A 107 -3.32 2.13 -18.66
N PHE A 108 -3.52 1.92 -19.98
CA PHE A 108 -3.27 0.63 -20.61
C PHE A 108 -1.78 0.24 -20.58
N THR A 109 -0.88 1.20 -20.74
CA THR A 109 0.56 0.94 -20.65
C THR A 109 0.94 0.50 -19.25
N LEU A 110 0.44 1.19 -18.22
CA LEU A 110 0.65 0.82 -16.83
C LEU A 110 0.08 -0.58 -16.52
N TYR A 111 -1.14 -0.87 -17.00
CA TYR A 111 -1.75 -2.19 -16.83
C TYR A 111 -0.91 -3.30 -17.49
N ARG A 112 -0.45 -3.09 -18.73
CA ARG A 112 0.42 -4.05 -19.43
C ARG A 112 1.78 -4.22 -18.76
N ALA A 113 2.25 -3.20 -18.07
CA ALA A 113 3.49 -3.23 -17.29
C ALA A 113 3.32 -3.81 -15.86
N GLY A 114 2.13 -4.34 -15.54
CA GLY A 114 1.88 -5.03 -14.28
C GLY A 114 1.17 -4.22 -13.21
N LEU A 115 0.67 -2.99 -13.50
CA LEU A 115 -0.18 -2.28 -12.53
C LEU A 115 -1.43 -3.09 -12.24
N ARG A 116 -1.63 -3.49 -10.97
CA ARG A 116 -2.79 -4.23 -10.50
C ARG A 116 -3.43 -3.62 -9.25
N ILE A 117 -2.76 -2.66 -8.63
CA ILE A 117 -3.26 -1.95 -7.44
C ILE A 117 -3.08 -0.45 -7.66
N MET A 118 -4.14 0.33 -7.46
CA MET A 118 -4.13 1.77 -7.65
C MET A 118 -5.01 2.48 -6.63
N GLY A 119 -4.45 3.48 -5.91
CA GLY A 119 -5.20 4.48 -5.16
C GLY A 119 -5.78 5.55 -6.09
N LEU A 120 -6.99 6.03 -5.83
CA LEU A 120 -7.59 7.11 -6.62
C LEU A 120 -7.05 8.49 -6.22
N ALA A 121 -6.74 8.69 -4.94
CA ALA A 121 -6.22 9.95 -4.42
C ALA A 121 -5.22 9.71 -3.30
N TRP A 122 -4.15 10.50 -3.27
CA TRP A 122 -3.36 10.79 -2.08
C TRP A 122 -3.89 12.05 -1.37
N ASP A 123 -4.00 13.13 -2.12
CA ASP A 123 -4.75 14.34 -1.79
C ASP A 123 -5.92 14.49 -2.78
N THR A 124 -6.87 15.38 -2.47
CA THR A 124 -8.01 15.64 -3.36
C THR A 124 -7.54 16.01 -4.76
N ASN A 125 -8.08 15.31 -5.74
CA ASN A 125 -7.76 15.47 -7.15
C ASN A 125 -9.02 15.34 -8.04
N GLU A 126 -8.85 15.10 -9.33
CA GLU A 126 -9.94 15.01 -10.30
C GLU A 126 -10.82 13.76 -10.11
N LEU A 127 -10.37 12.76 -9.35
CA LEU A 127 -11.07 11.49 -9.15
C LEU A 127 -11.80 11.42 -7.82
N ALA A 128 -11.13 11.84 -6.72
CA ALA A 128 -11.60 11.61 -5.37
C ALA A 128 -11.13 12.68 -4.40
N CYS A 129 -11.87 12.83 -3.32
CA CYS A 129 -11.48 13.61 -2.15
C CYS A 129 -10.52 12.79 -1.27
N GLY A 130 -9.42 13.40 -0.84
CA GLY A 130 -8.46 12.82 0.10
C GLY A 130 -8.86 13.02 1.56
N ALA A 131 -8.29 12.22 2.45
CA ALA A 131 -8.62 12.20 3.89
C ALA A 131 -8.30 13.52 4.64
N TRP A 132 -7.40 14.34 4.10
CA TRP A 132 -6.94 15.56 4.78
C TRP A 132 -7.76 16.81 4.49
N ASP A 133 -8.67 16.76 3.50
CA ASP A 133 -9.46 17.93 3.15
C ASP A 133 -10.54 18.23 4.19
N GLU A 134 -10.80 19.54 4.40
CA GLU A 134 -11.81 20.00 5.33
C GLU A 134 -13.23 19.68 4.84
N ILE A 135 -13.44 19.75 3.53
CA ILE A 135 -14.72 19.47 2.87
C ILE A 135 -14.62 18.15 2.13
N ASP A 136 -15.30 17.15 2.64
CA ASP A 136 -15.37 15.83 2.02
C ASP A 136 -16.43 15.80 0.92
N THR A 137 -15.98 15.89 -0.33
CA THR A 137 -16.86 15.87 -1.52
C THR A 137 -17.12 14.46 -2.05
N GLY A 138 -16.34 13.47 -1.63
CA GLY A 138 -16.45 12.09 -2.12
C GLY A 138 -15.80 11.88 -3.48
N LEU A 139 -16.25 10.87 -4.22
CA LEU A 139 -15.83 10.62 -5.60
C LEU A 139 -16.46 11.66 -6.56
N THR A 140 -15.69 12.01 -7.58
CA THR A 140 -16.24 12.75 -8.73
C THR A 140 -16.87 11.78 -9.74
N ASP A 141 -17.60 12.32 -10.73
CA ASP A 141 -18.09 11.51 -11.86
C ASP A 141 -16.93 10.80 -12.60
N GLU A 142 -15.76 11.46 -12.71
CA GLU A 142 -14.57 10.87 -13.30
C GLU A 142 -14.00 9.76 -12.42
N GLY A 143 -14.00 9.95 -11.09
CA GLY A 143 -13.61 8.93 -10.13
C GLY A 143 -14.49 7.68 -10.23
N ILE A 144 -15.81 7.85 -10.38
CA ILE A 144 -16.75 6.74 -10.58
C ILE A 144 -16.45 6.01 -11.90
N ARG A 145 -16.18 6.74 -13.00
CA ARG A 145 -15.79 6.12 -14.27
C ARG A 145 -14.47 5.36 -14.15
N MET A 146 -13.48 5.96 -13.49
CA MET A 146 -12.18 5.32 -13.24
C MET A 146 -12.35 4.05 -12.41
N ALA A 147 -13.14 4.07 -11.34
CA ALA A 147 -13.41 2.89 -10.50
C ALA A 147 -14.01 1.74 -11.34
N ARG A 148 -14.99 2.02 -12.18
CA ARG A 148 -15.58 1.04 -13.09
C ARG A 148 -14.54 0.51 -14.09
N ARG A 149 -13.71 1.38 -14.64
CA ARG A 149 -12.64 0.99 -15.55
C ARG A 149 -11.60 0.09 -14.89
N CYS A 150 -11.23 0.40 -13.65
CA CYS A 150 -10.37 -0.48 -12.86
C CYS A 150 -11.00 -1.86 -12.67
N ALA A 151 -12.29 -1.93 -12.36
CA ALA A 151 -13.00 -3.21 -12.24
C ALA A 151 -12.99 -4.02 -13.54
N GLU A 152 -13.21 -3.38 -14.69
CA GLU A 152 -13.15 -4.04 -16.01
C GLU A 152 -11.76 -4.59 -16.34
N LEU A 153 -10.71 -3.90 -15.91
CA LEU A 153 -9.31 -4.31 -16.11
C LEU A 153 -8.81 -5.29 -15.06
N GLY A 154 -9.53 -5.50 -13.96
CA GLY A 154 -9.03 -6.29 -12.82
C GLY A 154 -7.97 -5.53 -12.00
N ILE A 155 -8.01 -4.20 -11.98
CA ILE A 155 -7.15 -3.39 -11.11
C ILE A 155 -7.86 -3.22 -9.77
N THR A 156 -7.25 -3.70 -8.70
CA THR A 156 -7.73 -3.51 -7.32
C THR A 156 -7.55 -2.07 -6.88
N ILE A 157 -8.57 -1.49 -6.25
CA ILE A 157 -8.46 -0.12 -5.74
C ILE A 157 -7.98 -0.16 -4.29
N ASP A 158 -6.91 0.61 -4.04
CA ASP A 158 -6.42 0.93 -2.71
C ASP A 158 -7.21 2.10 -2.13
N VAL A 159 -7.79 1.87 -0.95
CA VAL A 159 -8.58 2.87 -0.24
C VAL A 159 -7.77 3.74 0.70
N SER A 160 -6.48 3.45 0.86
CA SER A 160 -5.58 4.32 1.62
C SER A 160 -5.65 5.75 1.06
N HIS A 161 -5.64 6.76 1.94
CA HIS A 161 -5.80 8.19 1.62
C HIS A 161 -7.18 8.66 1.18
N LEU A 162 -8.15 7.80 0.88
CA LEU A 162 -9.50 8.27 0.58
C LEU A 162 -10.16 8.94 1.79
N SER A 163 -10.93 10.00 1.55
CA SER A 163 -11.86 10.52 2.55
C SER A 163 -12.95 9.51 2.88
N ASP A 164 -13.62 9.68 4.01
CA ASP A 164 -14.69 8.79 4.44
C ASP A 164 -15.79 8.68 3.36
N LYS A 165 -16.21 9.81 2.81
CA LYS A 165 -17.22 9.82 1.73
C LYS A 165 -16.71 9.18 0.45
N SER A 166 -15.45 9.44 0.04
CA SER A 166 -14.84 8.80 -1.13
C SER A 166 -14.77 7.28 -0.98
N PHE A 167 -14.49 6.78 0.23
CA PHE A 167 -14.49 5.36 0.52
C PHE A 167 -15.87 4.73 0.31
N TYR A 168 -16.93 5.33 0.86
CA TYR A 168 -18.28 4.78 0.72
C TYR A 168 -18.81 4.94 -0.71
N ASP A 169 -18.60 6.08 -1.37
CA ASP A 169 -18.94 6.26 -2.79
C ASP A 169 -18.24 5.20 -3.67
N LEU A 170 -16.95 4.91 -3.40
CA LEU A 170 -16.23 3.84 -4.09
C LEU A 170 -16.92 2.48 -3.90
N CYS A 171 -17.28 2.14 -2.66
CA CYS A 171 -17.90 0.85 -2.35
C CYS A 171 -19.26 0.65 -3.04
N GLU A 172 -19.97 1.73 -3.39
CA GLU A 172 -21.21 1.67 -4.17
C GLU A 172 -20.97 1.40 -5.66
N HIS A 173 -19.83 1.80 -6.21
CA HIS A 173 -19.59 1.80 -7.66
C HIS A 173 -18.51 0.80 -8.12
N TYR A 174 -17.74 0.23 -7.19
CA TYR A 174 -16.66 -0.72 -7.48
C TYR A 174 -17.01 -2.10 -6.88
N PRO A 175 -17.25 -3.14 -7.71
CA PRO A 175 -17.80 -4.42 -7.24
C PRO A 175 -16.75 -5.41 -6.72
N LEU A 176 -15.44 -5.18 -7.00
CA LEU A 176 -14.37 -6.11 -6.64
C LEU A 176 -13.87 -5.87 -5.20
N PRO A 177 -13.03 -6.76 -4.64
CA PRO A 177 -12.34 -6.50 -3.39
C PRO A 177 -11.56 -5.19 -3.42
N VAL A 178 -11.52 -4.48 -2.31
CA VAL A 178 -10.66 -3.31 -2.10
C VAL A 178 -9.54 -3.64 -1.13
N ILE A 179 -8.44 -2.91 -1.17
CA ILE A 179 -7.30 -3.09 -0.26
C ILE A 179 -7.02 -1.76 0.46
N ALA A 180 -6.59 -1.82 1.71
CA ALA A 180 -5.97 -0.69 2.39
C ALA A 180 -4.48 -1.02 2.53
N THR A 181 -3.67 -0.54 1.59
CA THR A 181 -2.25 -0.95 1.54
C THR A 181 -1.48 -0.51 2.77
N HIS A 182 -1.84 0.64 3.38
CA HIS A 182 -1.12 1.22 4.52
C HIS A 182 -2.06 2.09 5.39
N SER A 183 -2.87 1.46 6.24
CA SER A 183 -3.84 2.16 7.11
C SER A 183 -3.99 1.47 8.46
N ASN A 184 -4.12 2.26 9.51
CA ASN A 184 -4.32 1.79 10.88
C ASN A 184 -5.79 1.95 11.31
N TYR A 185 -6.07 1.91 12.62
CA TYR A 185 -7.41 1.98 13.19
C TYR A 185 -7.67 3.30 13.89
N ARG A 186 -8.76 3.97 13.51
CA ARG A 186 -9.14 5.30 14.03
C ARG A 186 -9.52 5.25 15.51
N ASP A 187 -10.07 4.13 15.97
CA ASP A 187 -10.41 3.93 17.39
C ASP A 187 -9.18 3.82 18.30
N ILE A 188 -8.02 3.48 17.74
CA ILE A 188 -6.73 3.42 18.48
C ILE A 188 -5.99 4.76 18.38
N CYS A 189 -5.94 5.36 17.19
CA CYS A 189 -5.35 6.66 16.96
C CYS A 189 -6.28 7.49 16.07
N ASN A 190 -6.86 8.57 16.62
CA ASN A 190 -7.89 9.37 15.96
C ASN A 190 -7.33 10.25 14.84
N SER A 191 -6.75 9.62 13.84
CA SER A 191 -6.33 10.25 12.59
C SER A 191 -7.37 9.99 11.49
N ARG A 192 -7.69 11.01 10.68
CA ARG A 192 -8.57 10.83 9.51
C ARG A 192 -8.00 9.85 8.49
N ARG A 193 -6.70 9.62 8.54
CA ARG A 193 -5.98 8.68 7.67
C ARG A 193 -6.23 7.22 8.06
N ASN A 194 -6.64 6.98 9.30
CA ASN A 194 -6.95 5.66 9.83
C ASN A 194 -8.39 5.27 9.51
N LEU A 195 -8.60 3.96 9.33
CA LEU A 195 -9.92 3.38 9.06
C LEU A 195 -10.80 3.40 10.31
N THR A 196 -12.06 3.72 10.13
CA THR A 196 -13.08 3.39 11.15
C THR A 196 -13.31 1.87 11.17
N LEU A 197 -13.87 1.35 12.27
CA LEU A 197 -14.22 -0.09 12.33
C LEU A 197 -15.19 -0.49 11.20
N ASP A 198 -16.11 0.38 10.82
CA ASP A 198 -17.07 0.11 9.74
C ASP A 198 -16.37 0.03 8.36
N MET A 199 -15.42 0.92 8.09
CA MET A 199 -14.58 0.84 6.90
C MET A 199 -13.76 -0.45 6.88
N ALA A 200 -13.13 -0.81 8.01
CA ALA A 200 -12.36 -2.04 8.12
C ALA A 200 -13.23 -3.29 7.89
N ARG A 201 -14.45 -3.32 8.47
CA ARG A 201 -15.44 -4.38 8.21
C ARG A 201 -15.82 -4.47 6.74
N THR A 202 -15.93 -3.33 6.06
CA THR A 202 -16.25 -3.28 4.64
C THR A 202 -15.08 -3.83 3.81
N VAL A 203 -13.83 -3.44 4.10
CA VAL A 203 -12.63 -3.98 3.42
C VAL A 203 -12.57 -5.50 3.60
N VAL A 204 -12.57 -5.98 4.83
CA VAL A 204 -12.46 -7.42 5.14
C VAL A 204 -13.66 -8.20 4.61
N GLY A 205 -14.88 -7.69 4.79
CA GLY A 205 -16.11 -8.33 4.30
C GLY A 205 -16.19 -8.46 2.78
N ARG A 206 -15.43 -7.66 2.04
CA ARG A 206 -15.27 -7.75 0.57
C ARG A 206 -14.10 -8.64 0.15
N GLY A 207 -13.45 -9.32 1.08
CA GLY A 207 -12.27 -10.16 0.82
C GLY A 207 -10.96 -9.38 0.67
N GLY A 208 -10.94 -8.14 1.12
CA GLY A 208 -9.74 -7.30 1.13
C GLY A 208 -8.88 -7.52 2.37
N ILE A 209 -7.71 -6.88 2.39
CA ILE A 209 -6.75 -6.91 3.50
C ILE A 209 -6.32 -5.49 3.89
N ILE A 210 -5.81 -5.35 5.13
CA ILE A 210 -5.40 -4.08 5.71
C ILE A 210 -3.92 -4.15 6.07
N GLY A 211 -3.12 -3.22 5.55
CA GLY A 211 -1.70 -3.05 5.85
C GLY A 211 -1.47 -2.08 7.02
N LEU A 212 -0.69 -2.50 7.98
CA LEU A 212 -0.27 -1.69 9.11
C LEU A 212 0.73 -0.62 8.67
N ASN A 213 0.40 0.64 8.91
CA ASN A 213 1.27 1.78 8.63
C ASN A 213 2.16 2.09 9.86
N LEU A 214 3.44 2.41 9.63
CA LEU A 214 4.38 2.80 10.70
C LEU A 214 4.59 4.31 10.83
N TYR A 215 3.86 5.15 10.10
CA TYR A 215 3.96 6.59 10.30
C TYR A 215 3.54 6.96 11.73
N PRO A 216 4.40 7.69 12.49
CA PRO A 216 4.17 7.90 13.93
C PRO A 216 2.81 8.50 14.28
N GLU A 217 2.33 9.48 13.49
CA GLU A 217 1.05 10.16 13.74
C GLU A 217 -0.18 9.27 13.49
N PHE A 218 -0.02 8.12 12.82
CA PHE A 218 -1.10 7.16 12.58
C PHE A 218 -1.10 6.03 13.60
N LEU A 219 0.00 5.87 14.33
CA LEU A 219 0.10 4.90 15.43
C LEU A 219 -0.39 5.48 16.76
N LYS A 220 -0.07 6.75 17.03
CA LYS A 220 -0.37 7.40 18.31
C LYS A 220 -0.33 8.91 18.20
N GLU A 221 -1.15 9.63 18.93
CA GLU A 221 -1.24 11.10 18.92
C GLU A 221 0.11 11.79 19.19
N SER A 222 1.00 11.19 19.97
CA SER A 222 2.33 11.73 20.22
C SER A 222 3.29 10.68 20.77
N GLY A 223 4.58 10.82 20.43
CA GLY A 223 5.66 9.99 20.97
C GLY A 223 5.53 8.51 20.63
N ALA A 224 5.08 8.22 19.42
CA ALA A 224 4.88 6.85 18.94
C ALA A 224 6.19 6.05 19.01
N ARG A 225 6.09 4.81 19.46
CA ARG A 225 7.16 3.82 19.55
C ARG A 225 6.84 2.63 18.66
N ILE A 226 7.82 1.81 18.34
CA ILE A 226 7.60 0.60 17.55
C ILE A 226 6.54 -0.32 18.18
N GLU A 227 6.47 -0.36 19.51
CA GLU A 227 5.50 -1.17 20.23
C GLU A 227 4.05 -0.66 20.08
N ASP A 228 3.85 0.60 19.68
CA ASP A 228 2.51 1.18 19.48
C ASP A 228 1.80 0.59 18.22
N VAL A 229 2.47 -0.25 17.44
CA VAL A 229 1.81 -1.08 16.40
C VAL A 229 0.93 -2.17 17.03
N ILE A 230 1.28 -2.65 18.22
CA ILE A 230 0.59 -3.77 18.89
C ILE A 230 -0.89 -3.48 19.19
N PRO A 231 -1.29 -2.31 19.76
CA PRO A 231 -2.69 -1.98 19.93
C PRO A 231 -3.53 -2.06 18.65
N HIS A 232 -2.97 -1.70 17.50
CA HIS A 232 -3.67 -1.81 16.21
C HIS A 232 -3.84 -3.27 15.78
N ILE A 233 -2.85 -4.13 16.03
CA ILE A 233 -2.93 -5.57 15.77
C ILE A 233 -3.96 -6.22 16.69
N GLU A 234 -3.91 -5.93 17.99
CA GLU A 234 -4.87 -6.46 18.98
C GLU A 234 -6.29 -6.04 18.64
N TYR A 235 -6.49 -4.77 18.25
CA TYR A 235 -7.79 -4.27 17.80
C TYR A 235 -8.29 -5.01 16.55
N HIS A 236 -7.40 -5.28 15.59
CA HIS A 236 -7.75 -6.11 14.43
C HIS A 236 -8.20 -7.51 14.84
N LEU A 237 -7.37 -8.20 15.65
CA LEU A 237 -7.63 -9.58 16.09
C LEU A 237 -8.86 -9.70 17.01
N GLU A 238 -9.27 -8.63 17.68
CA GLU A 238 -10.53 -8.58 18.46
C GLU A 238 -11.77 -8.60 17.56
N HIS A 239 -11.70 -7.99 16.37
CA HIS A 239 -12.85 -7.78 15.49
C HIS A 239 -12.86 -8.71 14.26
N PHE A 240 -11.68 -9.25 13.91
CA PHE A 240 -11.46 -10.10 12.73
C PHE A 240 -10.52 -11.25 13.12
N ASP A 241 -10.28 -12.16 12.19
CA ASP A 241 -9.24 -13.17 12.36
C ASP A 241 -7.86 -12.65 11.87
N ASP A 242 -6.83 -13.51 11.92
CA ASP A 242 -5.47 -13.16 11.50
C ASP A 242 -5.23 -13.26 9.99
N THR A 243 -6.29 -13.40 9.16
CA THR A 243 -6.18 -13.62 7.71
C THR A 243 -6.29 -12.36 6.87
N SER A 244 -6.61 -11.22 7.48
CA SER A 244 -6.88 -9.95 6.77
C SER A 244 -6.01 -8.77 7.23
N LEU A 245 -4.95 -9.03 7.98
CA LEU A 245 -3.96 -8.05 8.39
C LEU A 245 -2.61 -8.32 7.73
N ALA A 246 -1.87 -7.27 7.36
CA ALA A 246 -0.56 -7.40 6.71
C ALA A 246 0.37 -6.23 7.06
N PHE A 247 1.61 -6.27 6.57
CA PHE A 247 2.51 -5.11 6.59
C PHE A 247 2.18 -4.15 5.44
N GLY A 248 2.24 -2.86 5.74
CA GLY A 248 2.12 -1.75 4.81
C GLY A 248 2.81 -0.54 5.42
N PHE A 249 4.14 -0.65 5.61
CA PHE A 249 4.89 0.18 6.55
C PHE A 249 5.09 1.62 6.10
N ASP A 250 4.80 1.92 4.85
CA ASP A 250 4.95 3.26 4.27
C ASP A 250 6.41 3.74 4.31
N ILE A 251 7.32 2.80 4.04
CA ILE A 251 8.76 3.06 4.07
C ILE A 251 9.11 4.12 3.01
N ASP A 252 9.95 5.09 3.39
CA ASP A 252 10.34 6.25 2.57
C ASP A 252 9.22 7.27 2.28
N GLY A 253 7.94 6.97 2.60
CA GLY A 253 6.80 7.89 2.48
C GLY A 253 6.66 8.84 3.67
N THR A 254 7.32 8.54 4.77
CA THR A 254 7.20 9.24 6.06
C THR A 254 8.13 10.43 6.21
N ALA A 255 8.75 10.94 5.14
CA ALA A 255 9.81 11.97 5.18
C ALA A 255 10.98 11.61 6.12
N GLY A 256 11.20 10.32 6.40
CA GLY A 256 12.23 9.82 7.32
C GLY A 256 11.79 9.78 8.78
N GLU A 257 10.53 10.03 9.08
CA GLU A 257 9.98 9.92 10.41
C GLU A 257 9.51 8.48 10.68
N TYR A 258 10.10 7.85 11.69
CA TYR A 258 9.75 6.51 12.14
C TYR A 258 9.47 6.50 13.64
N PRO A 259 8.71 5.52 14.16
CA PRO A 259 8.49 5.37 15.59
C PRO A 259 9.80 5.23 16.36
N ILE A 260 9.82 5.75 17.58
CA ILE A 260 10.96 5.59 18.49
C ILE A 260 11.21 4.09 18.69
N GLY A 261 12.47 3.67 18.56
CA GLY A 261 12.89 2.27 18.67
C GLY A 261 13.17 1.59 17.34
N ILE A 262 12.78 2.19 16.20
CA ILE A 262 13.20 1.74 14.88
C ILE A 262 14.67 2.18 14.66
N ASP A 263 15.53 1.22 14.35
CA ASP A 263 16.90 1.44 13.87
C ASP A 263 16.91 1.38 12.34
N THR A 264 17.01 2.54 11.70
CA THR A 264 17.00 2.64 10.22
C THR A 264 18.26 2.09 9.54
N SER A 265 19.28 1.68 10.29
CA SER A 265 20.43 0.94 9.75
C SER A 265 20.17 -0.56 9.59
N LEU A 266 19.05 -1.05 10.14
CA LEU A 266 18.62 -2.44 10.08
C LEU A 266 17.32 -2.56 9.27
N SER A 267 17.01 -3.75 8.80
CA SER A 267 15.73 -4.02 8.15
C SER A 267 14.55 -3.75 9.09
N ILE A 268 13.68 -2.82 8.74
CA ILE A 268 12.47 -2.50 9.51
C ILE A 268 11.56 -3.72 9.59
N HIS A 269 11.44 -4.48 8.50
CA HIS A 269 10.66 -5.72 8.46
C HIS A 269 11.14 -6.75 9.48
N ASP A 270 12.47 -6.93 9.59
CA ASP A 270 13.03 -7.89 10.54
C ASP A 270 12.79 -7.43 11.98
N GLN A 271 12.94 -6.14 12.28
CA GLN A 271 12.69 -5.57 13.62
C GLN A 271 11.22 -5.75 14.05
N VAL A 272 10.27 -5.41 13.18
CA VAL A 272 8.83 -5.59 13.49
C VAL A 272 8.50 -7.07 13.60
N THR A 273 9.02 -7.91 12.71
CA THR A 273 8.79 -9.37 12.78
C THR A 273 9.29 -9.96 14.10
N GLU A 274 10.47 -9.57 14.57
CA GLU A 274 11.01 -10.01 15.87
C GLU A 274 10.12 -9.53 17.03
N LEU A 275 9.66 -8.28 16.99
CA LEU A 275 8.71 -7.78 17.99
C LEU A 275 7.43 -8.63 18.01
N LEU A 276 6.86 -8.97 16.85
CA LEU A 276 5.65 -9.79 16.78
C LEU A 276 5.88 -11.21 17.25
N LEU A 277 7.01 -11.83 16.90
CA LEU A 277 7.38 -13.19 17.39
C LEU A 277 7.54 -13.25 18.90
N SER A 278 7.86 -12.14 19.55
CA SER A 278 7.91 -12.07 21.03
C SER A 278 6.52 -12.05 21.69
N ARG A 279 5.43 -11.85 20.92
CA ARG A 279 4.07 -11.61 21.42
C ARG A 279 3.02 -12.59 20.92
N TYR A 280 3.17 -13.06 19.68
CA TYR A 280 2.16 -13.87 18.99
C TYR A 280 2.73 -15.23 18.56
N PRO A 281 1.88 -16.24 18.37
CA PRO A 281 2.28 -17.50 17.76
C PRO A 281 2.93 -17.27 16.38
N GLU A 282 3.95 -18.05 16.05
CA GLU A 282 4.64 -17.95 14.76
C GLU A 282 3.69 -18.07 13.57
N SER A 283 2.63 -18.87 13.66
CA SER A 283 1.62 -19.00 12.62
C SER A 283 0.90 -17.68 12.32
N THR A 284 0.51 -16.94 13.35
CA THR A 284 -0.12 -15.61 13.20
C THR A 284 0.88 -14.60 12.64
N VAL A 285 2.14 -14.61 13.11
CA VAL A 285 3.18 -13.73 12.58
C VAL A 285 3.45 -13.99 11.09
N ARG A 286 3.54 -15.26 10.69
CA ARG A 286 3.73 -15.64 9.27
C ARG A 286 2.60 -15.12 8.38
N ARG A 287 1.35 -15.20 8.85
CA ARG A 287 0.19 -14.65 8.12
C ARG A 287 0.33 -13.14 7.94
N ILE A 288 0.50 -12.41 9.02
CA ILE A 288 0.60 -10.93 9.02
C ILE A 288 1.83 -10.48 8.21
N ALA A 289 2.96 -11.16 8.37
CA ALA A 289 4.21 -10.78 7.71
C ALA A 289 4.21 -11.01 6.19
N GLY A 290 3.34 -11.90 5.67
CA GLY A 290 3.38 -12.12 4.22
C GLY A 290 2.32 -13.06 3.65
N GLU A 291 1.93 -14.14 4.33
CA GLU A 291 1.04 -15.16 3.75
C GLU A 291 -0.31 -14.55 3.34
N ASN A 292 -0.87 -13.61 4.13
CA ASN A 292 -2.13 -12.93 3.81
C ASN A 292 -2.04 -12.12 2.52
N VAL A 293 -0.93 -11.43 2.28
CA VAL A 293 -0.71 -10.70 1.03
C VAL A 293 -0.67 -11.64 -0.16
N ILE A 294 0.07 -12.75 -0.03
CA ILE A 294 0.18 -13.75 -1.08
C ILE A 294 -1.18 -14.37 -1.40
N ASP A 295 -1.96 -14.72 -0.38
CA ASP A 295 -3.29 -15.33 -0.58
C ASP A 295 -4.29 -14.33 -1.17
N PHE A 296 -4.26 -13.06 -0.74
CA PHE A 296 -5.04 -11.99 -1.36
C PHE A 296 -4.69 -11.82 -2.84
N LEU A 297 -3.40 -11.71 -3.16
CA LEU A 297 -2.94 -11.53 -4.55
C LEU A 297 -3.33 -12.71 -5.44
N LYS A 298 -3.32 -13.96 -4.96
CA LYS A 298 -3.81 -15.11 -5.72
C LYS A 298 -5.29 -15.00 -6.11
N GLY A 299 -6.05 -14.24 -5.33
CA GLY A 299 -7.49 -14.02 -5.58
C GLY A 299 -7.79 -12.88 -6.55
N VAL A 300 -6.85 -11.93 -6.77
CA VAL A 300 -7.10 -10.70 -7.53
C VAL A 300 -6.21 -10.55 -8.77
N LEU A 301 -5.07 -11.26 -8.88
CA LEU A 301 -4.21 -11.31 -10.06
C LEU A 301 -4.68 -12.38 -11.05
#